data_caedab450a9433496d367df2b6f56ea4
#
_entry.id   caedab450a9433496d367df2b6f56ea4
#
_cell.length_a   1.000
_cell.length_b   1.000
_cell.length_c   1.000
_cell.angle_alpha   90.00
_cell.angle_beta   90.00
_cell.angle_gamma   90.00
#
_symmetry.space_group_name_H-M   'P 1'
#
loop_
_entity.id
_entity.type
_entity.pdbx_description
1 polymer ?
#
loop_
_entity_poly.entity_id
_entity_poly.type
_entity_poly.pdbx_seq_one_letter_code
_entity_poly.pdbx_strand_id
1 'polypeptide(L)'
;MGGFMAGQWLLGGAVRRVTEMVAAPDGVRLATDAYLPGDASEARPRPTIVERTPYDRRANGSTRMAQFFAARGYNVVLQDTRGRGDSEGMFQHYFARPHEGEDGYSLLDWICAQEWSDGTVGTVGLSYTGSNQQSLAILGHPALKTQVILDAGINYYVNCVRENGAFVRAQLGKYALKMALTSPQARQDPVLRAALEENERAFRAWFALPAWRRGSSPVSPLPEYEDWLLFAQDETSYGPGWENPQMNLEPYLGTYPDLPVLMVTSWYGHHQAATLRKLEAFAGHTTPKKLIIGPWIHTTPYGEFSLIGDVDVGPDAALNMDEIRARWFDVHLGGGDPGRLDTTPLVTYYRIGGGRGRRTLEGHLEHGGTWLEASAWPPTQTEQVRLAFTGDLRLAPDGAPAGGVVPIRANLANPVPTIGGSIRDAAPMAGLMRDGAQDQRELPGSLRSSGSGLPLSARPDVAAFRSDPLAEAADLTGPVWVDLWLRSESPSCDLAVKLVDEYPRSDQWPNGYAMNLSEIYTRFATWTRLLPGLDDEPVHVRVGPFHISNLFGVGHRIRVDVANSNAPRYDQNPEALTGFRFEVCAAGPGGASHLTATSLSGVRFAEPPPNPLAAGDQYAHRP
;
A
#
# COMPACT_ATOMS: atom_id res chain seq x y z
N MET A 1 -10.56 -29.06 -14.26
CA MET A 1 -9.26 -29.67 -14.56
C MET A 1 -8.78 -29.12 -15.89
N GLY A 2 -7.88 -28.20 -15.88
CA GLY A 2 -7.20 -27.60 -17.02
C GLY A 2 -5.97 -26.89 -16.46
N GLY A 3 -4.91 -27.67 -16.20
CA GLY A 3 -3.65 -27.13 -15.70
C GLY A 3 -3.04 -26.23 -16.77
N PHE A 4 -2.87 -24.98 -16.47
CA PHE A 4 -1.94 -24.12 -17.17
C PHE A 4 -0.53 -24.66 -16.87
N MET A 5 0.00 -25.38 -17.84
CA MET A 5 1.41 -25.79 -17.85
C MET A 5 2.24 -24.50 -17.79
N ALA A 6 2.93 -24.31 -16.68
CA ALA A 6 4.02 -23.35 -16.60
C ALA A 6 4.95 -23.63 -17.78
N GLY A 7 4.99 -22.73 -18.74
CA GLY A 7 5.87 -22.86 -19.89
C GLY A 7 7.31 -22.98 -19.38
N GLN A 8 7.90 -24.15 -19.49
CA GLN A 8 9.33 -24.32 -19.39
C GLN A 8 9.95 -23.53 -20.56
N TRP A 9 10.33 -22.28 -20.27
CA TRP A 9 11.18 -21.52 -21.18
C TRP A 9 12.54 -22.22 -21.17
N LEU A 10 12.80 -23.01 -22.18
CA LEU A 10 14.15 -23.47 -22.51
C LEU A 10 14.94 -22.22 -22.93
N LEU A 11 15.57 -21.56 -21.94
CA LEU A 11 16.50 -20.48 -22.16
C LEU A 11 17.76 -21.09 -22.76
N GLY A 12 17.96 -20.91 -24.07
CA GLY A 12 19.01 -21.48 -24.86
C GLY A 12 20.35 -20.74 -24.76
N GLY A 13 20.82 -20.44 -23.55
CA GLY A 13 22.14 -19.85 -23.31
C GLY A 13 22.67 -20.26 -21.94
N ALA A 14 23.94 -20.65 -21.83
CA ALA A 14 24.58 -20.88 -20.55
C ALA A 14 24.66 -19.55 -19.77
N VAL A 15 24.20 -19.53 -18.53
CA VAL A 15 24.34 -18.38 -17.60
C VAL A 15 25.42 -18.78 -16.58
N ARG A 16 26.48 -17.99 -16.52
CA ARG A 16 27.57 -18.17 -15.55
C ARG A 16 27.29 -17.30 -14.32
N ARG A 17 27.36 -17.89 -13.12
CA ARG A 17 27.31 -17.15 -11.85
C ARG A 17 28.71 -17.03 -11.26
N VAL A 18 29.07 -15.81 -10.85
CA VAL A 18 30.27 -15.48 -10.08
C VAL A 18 29.84 -14.89 -8.76
N THR A 19 30.44 -15.34 -7.66
CA THR A 19 30.13 -14.84 -6.31
C THR A 19 31.36 -14.13 -5.76
N GLU A 20 31.20 -12.89 -5.29
CA GLU A 20 32.25 -12.08 -4.68
C GLU A 20 31.76 -11.34 -3.44
N MET A 21 32.71 -10.97 -2.59
CA MET A 21 32.45 -10.12 -1.43
C MET A 21 32.90 -8.70 -1.76
N VAL A 22 31.97 -7.83 -2.12
CA VAL A 22 32.24 -6.43 -2.52
C VAL A 22 32.33 -5.54 -1.30
N ALA A 23 33.43 -4.78 -1.17
CA ALA A 23 33.64 -3.90 -0.03
C ALA A 23 32.80 -2.62 -0.14
N ALA A 24 32.09 -2.27 0.93
CA ALA A 24 31.51 -0.97 1.15
C ALA A 24 32.56 0.08 1.59
N PRO A 25 32.26 1.38 1.61
CA PRO A 25 33.22 2.43 1.93
C PRO A 25 33.89 2.30 3.31
N ASP A 26 33.21 1.69 4.27
CA ASP A 26 33.71 1.43 5.63
C ASP A 26 34.42 0.07 5.78
N GLY A 27 34.62 -0.66 4.67
CA GLY A 27 35.30 -1.94 4.63
C GLY A 27 34.42 -3.15 4.93
N VAL A 28 33.13 -2.98 5.26
CA VAL A 28 32.18 -4.10 5.39
C VAL A 28 31.99 -4.75 4.03
N ARG A 29 32.05 -6.09 3.97
CA ARG A 29 31.97 -6.83 2.71
C ARG A 29 30.57 -7.38 2.48
N LEU A 30 30.03 -7.13 1.28
CA LEU A 30 28.66 -7.47 0.91
C LEU A 30 28.67 -8.60 -0.12
N ALA A 31 27.94 -9.69 0.18
CA ALA A 31 27.87 -10.87 -0.67
C ALA A 31 27.10 -10.55 -1.96
N THR A 32 27.77 -10.76 -3.08
CA THR A 32 27.32 -10.32 -4.40
C THR A 32 27.44 -11.47 -5.39
N ASP A 33 26.36 -11.77 -6.11
CA ASP A 33 26.31 -12.72 -7.21
C ASP A 33 26.15 -11.97 -8.53
N ALA A 34 27.07 -12.16 -9.48
CA ALA A 34 26.93 -11.69 -10.85
C ALA A 34 26.50 -12.86 -11.76
N TYR A 35 25.38 -12.73 -12.44
CA TYR A 35 24.86 -13.63 -13.46
C TYR A 35 25.22 -13.07 -14.83
N LEU A 36 26.13 -13.73 -15.52
CA LEU A 36 26.70 -13.27 -16.79
C LEU A 36 26.19 -14.14 -17.93
N PRO A 37 25.71 -13.54 -19.05
CA PRO A 37 25.24 -14.29 -20.20
C PRO A 37 26.39 -14.95 -20.99
N GLY A 38 26.11 -16.14 -21.55
CA GLY A 38 26.93 -16.77 -22.56
C GLY A 38 28.13 -17.56 -22.09
N ASP A 39 28.84 -18.08 -23.07
CA ASP A 39 30.11 -18.79 -22.95
C ASP A 39 31.24 -17.76 -22.81
N ALA A 40 32.31 -18.11 -22.11
CA ALA A 40 33.48 -17.25 -21.89
C ALA A 40 34.15 -16.77 -23.21
N SER A 41 33.83 -17.40 -24.34
CA SER A 41 34.31 -17.04 -25.67
C SER A 41 33.60 -15.82 -26.30
N GLU A 42 32.45 -15.39 -25.76
CA GLU A 42 31.66 -14.21 -26.22
C GLU A 42 31.74 -13.02 -25.24
N ALA A 43 32.80 -12.93 -24.47
CA ALA A 43 32.98 -11.88 -23.46
C ALA A 43 33.10 -10.50 -24.12
N ARG A 44 31.95 -9.83 -24.25
CA ARG A 44 31.86 -8.39 -24.56
C ARG A 44 31.25 -7.64 -23.38
N PRO A 45 31.68 -6.41 -23.11
CA PRO A 45 31.03 -5.58 -22.10
C PRO A 45 29.52 -5.42 -22.39
N ARG A 46 28.71 -5.52 -21.35
CA ARG A 46 27.24 -5.47 -21.44
C ARG A 46 26.65 -4.60 -20.33
N PRO A 47 25.47 -4.02 -20.54
CA PRO A 47 24.76 -3.31 -19.48
C PRO A 47 24.35 -4.23 -18.34
N THR A 48 24.25 -3.67 -17.14
CA THR A 48 24.01 -4.42 -15.91
C THR A 48 22.69 -4.01 -15.26
N ILE A 49 21.89 -5.01 -14.85
CA ILE A 49 20.70 -4.83 -14.02
C ILE A 49 21.04 -5.22 -12.58
N VAL A 50 20.69 -4.37 -11.60
CA VAL A 50 21.05 -4.54 -10.20
C VAL A 50 19.81 -4.66 -9.32
N GLU A 51 19.77 -5.67 -8.43
CA GLU A 51 18.88 -5.73 -7.27
C GLU A 51 19.71 -5.92 -5.99
N ARG A 52 19.48 -5.02 -4.99
CA ARG A 52 20.04 -5.18 -3.65
C ARG A 52 18.93 -5.55 -2.68
N THR A 53 19.08 -6.70 -1.99
CA THR A 53 17.97 -7.32 -1.24
C THR A 53 18.34 -7.70 0.20
N PRO A 54 17.44 -7.45 1.18
CA PRO A 54 17.59 -7.99 2.52
C PRO A 54 17.01 -9.41 2.67
N TYR A 55 16.46 -9.99 1.59
CA TYR A 55 15.65 -11.21 1.62
C TYR A 55 16.38 -12.47 1.16
N ASP A 56 17.70 -12.44 1.02
CA ASP A 56 18.60 -13.44 0.41
C ASP A 56 18.65 -13.30 -1.13
N ARG A 57 19.80 -12.92 -1.65
CA ARG A 57 20.09 -12.82 -3.10
C ARG A 57 19.86 -14.14 -3.85
N ARG A 58 19.83 -15.27 -3.13
CA ARG A 58 19.57 -16.61 -3.66
C ARG A 58 18.10 -17.03 -3.60
N ALA A 59 17.20 -16.14 -3.16
CA ALA A 59 15.77 -16.41 -3.16
C ALA A 59 15.28 -16.73 -4.58
N ASN A 60 14.34 -17.67 -4.70
CA ASN A 60 13.86 -18.15 -6.00
C ASN A 60 13.36 -17.01 -6.93
N GLY A 61 12.74 -15.97 -6.37
CA GLY A 61 12.26 -14.82 -7.17
C GLY A 61 13.42 -14.05 -7.81
N SER A 62 14.43 -13.68 -7.01
CA SER A 62 15.60 -12.92 -7.49
C SER A 62 16.44 -13.75 -8.46
N THR A 63 16.68 -15.04 -8.17
CA THR A 63 17.46 -15.91 -9.07
C THR A 63 16.74 -16.18 -10.39
N ARG A 64 15.41 -16.35 -10.40
CA ARG A 64 14.61 -16.47 -11.62
C ARG A 64 14.70 -15.21 -12.47
N MET A 65 14.55 -14.04 -11.84
CA MET A 65 14.72 -12.76 -12.51
C MET A 65 16.11 -12.61 -13.10
N ALA A 66 17.16 -12.93 -12.34
CA ALA A 66 18.54 -12.85 -12.84
C ALA A 66 18.79 -13.75 -14.05
N GLN A 67 18.30 -14.98 -14.01
CA GLN A 67 18.38 -15.90 -15.15
C GLN A 67 17.61 -15.41 -16.37
N PHE A 68 16.42 -14.85 -16.16
CA PHE A 68 15.58 -14.30 -17.21
C PHE A 68 16.27 -13.16 -17.98
N PHE A 69 16.88 -12.22 -17.28
CA PHE A 69 17.58 -11.09 -17.90
C PHE A 69 18.95 -11.49 -18.45
N ALA A 70 19.68 -12.37 -17.76
CA ALA A 70 20.96 -12.87 -18.27
C ALA A 70 20.79 -13.63 -19.60
N ALA A 71 19.72 -14.42 -19.74
CA ALA A 71 19.39 -15.08 -20.99
C ALA A 71 19.02 -14.10 -22.13
N ARG A 72 18.66 -12.87 -21.80
CA ARG A 72 18.42 -11.77 -22.75
C ARG A 72 19.66 -10.93 -23.06
N GLY A 73 20.79 -11.27 -22.46
CA GLY A 73 22.06 -10.62 -22.76
C GLY A 73 22.45 -9.50 -21.79
N TYR A 74 21.77 -9.33 -20.67
CA TYR A 74 22.17 -8.42 -19.60
C TYR A 74 23.08 -9.12 -18.58
N ASN A 75 24.04 -8.40 -18.03
CA ASN A 75 24.61 -8.81 -16.76
C ASN A 75 23.55 -8.53 -15.66
N VAL A 76 23.45 -9.44 -14.68
CA VAL A 76 22.56 -9.19 -13.53
C VAL A 76 23.35 -9.36 -12.25
N VAL A 77 23.31 -8.33 -11.40
CA VAL A 77 23.99 -8.36 -10.12
C VAL A 77 22.97 -8.37 -8.99
N LEU A 78 23.02 -9.42 -8.16
CA LEU A 78 22.22 -9.55 -6.95
C LEU A 78 23.14 -9.40 -5.74
N GLN A 79 22.82 -8.48 -4.83
CA GLN A 79 23.60 -8.25 -3.61
C GLN A 79 22.72 -8.38 -2.37
N ASP A 80 23.18 -9.17 -1.38
CA ASP A 80 22.61 -9.10 -0.04
C ASP A 80 22.96 -7.77 0.62
N THR A 81 21.97 -7.09 1.20
CA THR A 81 22.25 -5.88 1.96
C THR A 81 22.99 -6.19 3.25
N ARG A 82 23.56 -5.18 3.86
CA ARG A 82 24.36 -5.23 5.10
C ARG A 82 23.64 -6.03 6.20
N GLY A 83 24.34 -7.00 6.84
CA GLY A 83 23.79 -7.86 7.89
C GLY A 83 22.70 -8.83 7.44
N ARG A 84 22.57 -9.07 6.13
CA ARG A 84 21.60 -10.02 5.56
C ARG A 84 22.29 -11.05 4.66
N GLY A 85 21.61 -12.17 4.45
CA GLY A 85 22.16 -13.24 3.64
C GLY A 85 23.53 -13.69 4.12
N ASP A 86 24.55 -13.55 3.29
CA ASP A 86 25.95 -13.83 3.60
C ASP A 86 26.79 -12.55 3.73
N SER A 87 26.16 -11.37 3.69
CA SER A 87 26.83 -10.09 3.89
C SER A 87 27.22 -9.85 5.34
N GLU A 88 28.35 -9.20 5.53
CA GLU A 88 28.83 -8.75 6.84
C GLU A 88 28.06 -7.55 7.35
N GLY A 89 28.37 -7.12 8.57
CA GLY A 89 27.73 -5.98 9.21
C GLY A 89 26.44 -6.31 9.95
N MET A 90 25.64 -5.29 10.24
CA MET A 90 24.40 -5.40 11.01
C MET A 90 23.21 -4.87 10.22
N PHE A 91 22.11 -5.60 10.25
CA PHE A 91 20.86 -5.13 9.67
C PHE A 91 20.08 -4.28 10.67
N GLN A 92 19.86 -3.02 10.32
CA GLN A 92 19.16 -2.05 11.17
C GLN A 92 17.93 -1.43 10.49
N HIS A 93 17.40 -2.09 9.51
CA HIS A 93 16.18 -1.70 8.76
C HIS A 93 16.24 -0.25 8.31
N TYR A 94 16.62 0.60 7.94
CA TYR A 94 16.65 2.03 7.65
C TYR A 94 16.98 2.96 8.83
N PHE A 95 16.91 2.48 10.10
CA PHE A 95 17.04 3.35 11.28
C PHE A 95 18.48 3.74 11.63
N ALA A 96 19.44 3.01 11.15
CA ALA A 96 20.82 3.43 11.29
C ALA A 96 21.25 4.32 10.11
N ARG A 97 22.43 4.88 10.22
CA ARG A 97 23.04 5.79 9.25
C ARG A 97 22.79 5.37 7.79
N PRO A 98 22.81 6.32 6.82
CA PRO A 98 22.37 6.11 5.44
C PRO A 98 23.32 5.22 4.60
N HIS A 99 23.56 4.00 5.06
CA HIS A 99 24.49 3.08 4.38
C HIS A 99 23.92 2.50 3.08
N GLU A 100 22.60 2.39 2.91
CA GLU A 100 22.02 1.74 1.75
C GLU A 100 22.36 2.42 0.43
N GLY A 101 22.32 3.76 0.41
CA GLY A 101 22.72 4.52 -0.77
C GLY A 101 24.23 4.39 -1.06
N GLU A 102 25.06 4.55 -0.03
CA GLU A 102 26.53 4.47 -0.13
C GLU A 102 27.02 3.07 -0.50
N ASP A 103 26.44 2.03 0.11
CA ASP A 103 26.70 0.63 -0.26
C ASP A 103 26.32 0.36 -1.72
N GLY A 104 25.20 0.92 -2.18
CA GLY A 104 24.77 0.84 -3.57
C GLY A 104 25.72 1.58 -4.51
N TYR A 105 26.20 2.76 -4.12
CA TYR A 105 27.16 3.55 -4.90
C TYR A 105 28.47 2.75 -5.11
N SER A 106 29.05 2.21 -4.04
CA SER A 106 30.26 1.36 -4.12
C SER A 106 30.08 0.11 -4.96
N LEU A 107 28.85 -0.48 -4.94
CA LEU A 107 28.56 -1.60 -5.82
C LEU A 107 28.62 -1.18 -7.30
N LEU A 108 28.11 0.02 -7.64
CA LEU A 108 28.19 0.53 -9.00
C LEU A 108 29.63 0.81 -9.43
N ASP A 109 30.47 1.37 -8.53
CA ASP A 109 31.91 1.54 -8.78
C ASP A 109 32.57 0.18 -9.09
N TRP A 110 32.27 -0.83 -8.26
CA TRP A 110 32.80 -2.20 -8.48
C TRP A 110 32.32 -2.77 -9.82
N ILE A 111 31.03 -2.61 -10.19
CA ILE A 111 30.49 -3.06 -11.47
C ILE A 111 31.22 -2.39 -12.65
N CYS A 112 31.44 -1.07 -12.56
CA CYS A 112 32.11 -0.30 -13.62
C CYS A 112 33.58 -0.72 -13.83
N ALA A 113 34.21 -1.27 -12.79
CA ALA A 113 35.58 -1.76 -12.86
C ALA A 113 35.72 -3.18 -13.46
N GLN A 114 34.61 -3.87 -13.75
CA GLN A 114 34.63 -5.21 -14.28
C GLN A 114 34.77 -5.24 -15.80
N GLU A 115 35.57 -6.16 -16.35
CA GLU A 115 35.76 -6.35 -17.79
C GLU A 115 34.47 -6.72 -18.54
N TRP A 116 33.51 -7.34 -17.86
CA TRP A 116 32.20 -7.73 -18.44
C TRP A 116 31.19 -6.60 -18.48
N SER A 117 31.44 -5.48 -17.82
CA SER A 117 30.53 -4.32 -17.72
C SER A 117 30.86 -3.25 -18.77
N ASP A 118 29.84 -2.71 -19.42
CA ASP A 118 29.97 -1.52 -20.30
C ASP A 118 29.84 -0.18 -19.53
N GLY A 119 29.71 -0.23 -18.21
CA GLY A 119 29.55 0.93 -17.35
C GLY A 119 28.16 1.52 -17.33
N THR A 120 27.14 0.86 -17.92
CA THR A 120 25.75 1.30 -17.83
C THR A 120 24.94 0.38 -16.89
N VAL A 121 24.20 0.99 -15.96
CA VAL A 121 23.48 0.27 -14.91
C VAL A 121 22.02 0.71 -14.84
N GLY A 122 21.11 -0.27 -14.77
CA GLY A 122 19.73 -0.09 -14.37
C GLY A 122 19.45 -0.79 -13.04
N THR A 123 18.53 -0.27 -12.24
CA THR A 123 18.14 -0.90 -10.99
C THR A 123 16.69 -1.36 -11.01
N VAL A 124 16.39 -2.42 -10.26
CA VAL A 124 15.04 -2.98 -10.14
C VAL A 124 14.78 -3.40 -8.71
N GLY A 125 13.53 -3.25 -8.24
CA GLY A 125 13.17 -3.76 -6.94
C GLY A 125 11.77 -3.41 -6.47
N LEU A 126 11.27 -4.23 -5.56
CA LEU A 126 9.98 -4.11 -4.89
C LEU A 126 10.17 -3.73 -3.43
N SER A 127 9.36 -2.81 -2.92
CA SER A 127 9.31 -2.52 -1.49
C SER A 127 10.67 -2.01 -0.97
N TYR A 128 11.30 -2.75 -0.06
CA TYR A 128 12.65 -2.44 0.42
C TYR A 128 13.66 -2.32 -0.73
N THR A 129 13.66 -3.29 -1.67
CA THR A 129 14.58 -3.26 -2.82
C THR A 129 14.23 -2.13 -3.82
N GLY A 130 13.02 -1.60 -3.75
CA GLY A 130 12.60 -0.38 -4.44
C GLY A 130 13.07 0.88 -3.73
N SER A 131 13.05 0.90 -2.39
CA SER A 131 13.47 2.07 -1.60
C SER A 131 14.98 2.27 -1.58
N ASN A 132 15.77 1.19 -1.45
CA ASN A 132 17.22 1.32 -1.39
C ASN A 132 17.85 1.82 -2.70
N GLN A 133 17.25 1.51 -3.86
CA GLN A 133 17.70 2.07 -5.13
C GLN A 133 17.40 3.58 -5.27
N GLN A 134 16.39 4.08 -4.56
CA GLN A 134 16.11 5.52 -4.51
C GLN A 134 17.17 6.27 -3.69
N SER A 135 17.60 5.67 -2.56
CA SER A 135 18.71 6.22 -1.75
C SER A 135 20.05 6.24 -2.51
N LEU A 136 20.27 5.29 -3.41
CA LEU A 136 21.40 5.29 -4.34
C LEU A 136 21.27 6.42 -5.36
N ALA A 137 20.08 6.60 -5.96
CA ALA A 137 19.89 7.56 -7.04
C ALA A 137 20.19 8.99 -6.63
N ILE A 138 19.82 9.43 -5.42
CA ILE A 138 20.10 10.79 -4.92
C ILE A 138 21.59 11.09 -4.76
N LEU A 139 22.46 10.07 -4.76
CA LEU A 139 23.91 10.24 -4.76
C LEU A 139 24.49 10.52 -6.15
N GLY A 140 23.69 10.40 -7.21
CA GLY A 140 24.05 10.83 -8.55
C GLY A 140 25.14 10.02 -9.24
N HIS A 141 25.20 8.69 -9.03
CA HIS A 141 26.21 7.85 -9.67
C HIS A 141 26.07 7.89 -11.20
N PRO A 142 27.16 8.20 -11.97
CA PRO A 142 27.06 8.41 -13.42
C PRO A 142 26.69 7.16 -14.23
N ALA A 143 26.95 5.96 -13.70
CA ALA A 143 26.58 4.70 -14.34
C ALA A 143 25.06 4.41 -14.26
N LEU A 144 24.33 4.99 -13.30
CA LEU A 144 22.90 4.77 -13.14
C LEU A 144 22.12 5.45 -14.26
N LYS A 145 21.48 4.67 -15.13
CA LYS A 145 20.79 5.17 -16.32
C LYS A 145 19.27 5.07 -16.22
N THR A 146 18.74 4.13 -15.47
CA THR A 146 17.29 3.93 -15.33
C THR A 146 16.95 3.14 -14.07
N GLN A 147 15.69 3.27 -13.64
CA GLN A 147 15.17 2.53 -12.50
C GLN A 147 13.81 1.91 -12.79
N VAL A 148 13.57 0.72 -12.23
CA VAL A 148 12.25 0.09 -12.15
C VAL A 148 11.89 -0.05 -10.67
N ILE A 149 10.97 0.79 -10.22
CA ILE A 149 10.59 0.94 -8.81
C ILE A 149 9.17 0.41 -8.60
N LEU A 150 9.04 -0.64 -7.82
CA LEU A 150 7.75 -1.26 -7.59
C LEU A 150 7.34 -1.09 -6.13
N ASP A 151 6.17 -0.49 -5.93
CA ASP A 151 5.48 -0.30 -4.64
C ASP A 151 6.44 -0.01 -3.47
N ALA A 152 7.20 1.10 -3.59
CA ALA A 152 8.26 1.50 -2.66
C ALA A 152 7.93 2.80 -1.94
N GLY A 153 8.28 2.86 -0.65
CA GLY A 153 8.06 4.02 0.21
C GLY A 153 8.85 5.26 -0.21
N ILE A 154 8.42 6.40 0.30
CA ILE A 154 9.09 7.68 0.12
C ILE A 154 9.31 8.38 1.47
N ASN A 155 8.35 8.27 2.39
CA ASN A 155 8.43 8.81 3.74
C ASN A 155 7.84 7.80 4.72
N TYR A 156 8.69 7.10 5.45
CA TYR A 156 8.31 5.99 6.32
C TYR A 156 7.57 6.44 7.58
N TYR A 157 7.72 7.71 7.95
CA TYR A 157 6.97 8.32 9.05
C TYR A 157 5.51 8.62 8.66
N VAL A 158 5.24 8.90 7.38
CA VAL A 158 3.90 9.33 6.94
C VAL A 158 3.09 8.17 6.36
N ASN A 159 3.72 7.26 5.63
CA ASN A 159 2.99 6.29 4.80
C ASN A 159 3.61 4.88 4.73
N CYS A 160 4.28 4.42 5.77
CA CYS A 160 4.80 3.04 5.80
C CYS A 160 4.92 2.45 7.21
N VAL A 161 5.88 2.95 8.01
CA VAL A 161 6.12 2.52 9.40
C VAL A 161 5.11 3.18 10.32
N ARG A 162 4.87 4.45 10.08
CA ARG A 162 3.75 5.20 10.65
C ARG A 162 2.85 5.70 9.52
N GLU A 163 1.60 5.93 9.83
CA GLU A 163 0.63 6.50 8.90
C GLU A 163 -0.05 7.67 9.63
N ASN A 164 0.24 8.89 9.19
CA ASN A 164 -0.24 10.13 9.80
C ASN A 164 -0.14 10.11 11.34
N GLY A 165 1.01 9.67 11.86
CA GLY A 165 1.29 9.61 13.29
C GLY A 165 0.99 8.29 14.00
N ALA A 166 0.15 7.41 13.46
CA ALA A 166 -0.15 6.11 14.04
C ALA A 166 0.88 5.06 13.62
N PHE A 167 1.31 4.20 14.53
CA PHE A 167 2.25 3.12 14.23
C PHE A 167 1.54 1.95 13.53
N VAL A 168 2.03 1.53 12.36
CA VAL A 168 1.48 0.42 11.57
C VAL A 168 1.94 -0.91 12.18
N ARG A 169 1.42 -1.18 13.36
CA ARG A 169 1.91 -2.18 14.30
C ARG A 169 1.91 -3.60 13.76
N ALA A 170 0.78 -4.02 13.19
CA ALA A 170 0.65 -5.41 12.75
C ALA A 170 1.64 -5.75 11.63
N GLN A 171 1.78 -4.86 10.67
CA GLN A 171 2.66 -5.07 9.54
C GLN A 171 4.12 -5.05 9.96
N LEU A 172 4.54 -4.05 10.74
CA LEU A 172 5.94 -3.91 11.12
C LEU A 172 6.38 -5.00 12.12
N GLY A 173 5.51 -5.40 13.06
CA GLY A 173 5.80 -6.51 13.96
C GLY A 173 6.00 -7.84 13.23
N LYS A 174 5.15 -8.12 12.24
CA LYS A 174 5.32 -9.30 11.35
C LYS A 174 6.62 -9.22 10.56
N TYR A 175 6.89 -8.06 9.98
CA TYR A 175 8.10 -7.84 9.22
C TYR A 175 9.36 -8.03 10.07
N ALA A 176 9.39 -7.45 11.26
CA ALA A 176 10.50 -7.59 12.20
C ALA A 176 10.77 -9.06 12.55
N LEU A 177 9.71 -9.80 12.89
CA LEU A 177 9.85 -11.21 13.24
C LEU A 177 10.32 -12.07 12.05
N LYS A 178 9.78 -11.84 10.85
CA LYS A 178 10.27 -12.49 9.62
C LYS A 178 11.75 -12.20 9.39
N MET A 179 12.17 -10.95 9.54
CA MET A 179 13.55 -10.55 9.33
C MET A 179 14.48 -11.15 10.40
N ALA A 180 14.03 -11.24 11.66
CA ALA A 180 14.76 -11.89 12.74
C ALA A 180 14.92 -13.39 12.49
N LEU A 181 13.85 -14.11 12.14
CA LEU A 181 13.86 -15.55 11.82
C LEU A 181 14.79 -15.90 10.65
N THR A 182 14.95 -15.01 9.69
CA THR A 182 15.80 -15.20 8.51
C THR A 182 17.17 -14.52 8.64
N SER A 183 17.51 -14.02 9.83
CA SER A 183 18.81 -13.37 10.09
C SER A 183 19.96 -14.34 10.05
N PRO A 184 21.20 -13.89 9.77
CA PRO A 184 22.41 -14.72 9.90
C PRO A 184 22.56 -15.30 11.32
N GLN A 185 22.20 -14.53 12.36
CA GLN A 185 22.26 -14.95 13.76
C GLN A 185 21.32 -16.13 14.03
N ALA A 186 20.06 -16.04 13.62
CA ALA A 186 19.10 -17.13 13.79
C ALA A 186 19.43 -18.38 12.98
N ARG A 187 20.16 -18.24 11.86
CA ARG A 187 20.65 -19.38 11.09
C ARG A 187 21.81 -20.12 11.77
N GLN A 188 22.62 -19.39 12.52
CA GLN A 188 23.81 -19.94 13.19
C GLN A 188 23.52 -20.45 14.61
N ASP A 189 22.48 -19.93 15.27
CA ASP A 189 22.10 -20.29 16.63
C ASP A 189 20.71 -20.98 16.67
N PRO A 190 20.66 -22.32 16.82
CA PRO A 190 19.39 -23.04 16.90
C PRO A 190 18.53 -22.67 18.12
N VAL A 191 19.13 -22.21 19.23
CA VAL A 191 18.40 -21.81 20.45
C VAL A 191 17.69 -20.48 20.20
N LEU A 192 18.41 -19.51 19.64
CA LEU A 192 17.84 -18.23 19.21
C LEU A 192 16.70 -18.45 18.19
N ARG A 193 16.93 -19.30 17.21
CA ARG A 193 15.93 -19.63 16.20
C ARG A 193 14.66 -20.22 16.84
N ALA A 194 14.80 -21.20 17.73
CA ALA A 194 13.68 -21.83 18.41
C ALA A 194 12.88 -20.81 19.26
N ALA A 195 13.54 -19.86 19.92
CA ALA A 195 12.87 -18.80 20.65
C ALA A 195 12.06 -17.85 19.73
N LEU A 196 12.61 -17.49 18.58
CA LEU A 196 11.89 -16.68 17.58
C LEU A 196 10.71 -17.44 16.95
N GLU A 197 10.84 -18.73 16.68
CA GLU A 197 9.75 -19.60 16.20
C GLU A 197 8.63 -19.74 17.23
N GLU A 198 8.95 -19.77 18.55
CA GLU A 198 7.96 -19.74 19.61
C GLU A 198 7.20 -18.41 19.61
N ASN A 199 7.90 -17.28 19.47
CA ASN A 199 7.27 -15.97 19.34
C ASN A 199 6.38 -15.88 18.10
N GLU A 200 6.73 -16.56 17.00
CA GLU A 200 5.90 -16.65 15.80
C GLU A 200 4.61 -17.42 16.07
N ARG A 201 4.68 -18.56 16.75
CA ARG A 201 3.50 -19.33 17.17
C ARG A 201 2.60 -18.52 18.12
N ALA A 202 3.20 -17.74 19.02
CA ALA A 202 2.51 -16.88 19.97
C ALA A 202 2.09 -15.52 19.38
N PHE A 203 2.23 -15.29 18.09
CA PHE A 203 2.09 -13.96 17.49
C PHE A 203 0.75 -13.28 17.77
N ARG A 204 -0.36 -14.04 17.81
CA ARG A 204 -1.67 -13.51 18.23
C ARG A 204 -1.66 -12.87 19.61
N ALA A 205 -0.94 -13.46 20.57
CA ALA A 205 -0.85 -12.95 21.94
C ALA A 205 -0.10 -11.61 21.99
N TRP A 206 0.89 -11.39 21.12
CA TRP A 206 1.62 -10.12 21.07
C TRP A 206 0.71 -8.92 20.74
N PHE A 207 -0.40 -9.13 20.00
CA PHE A 207 -1.38 -8.08 19.70
C PHE A 207 -2.44 -7.89 20.79
N ALA A 208 -2.48 -8.74 21.80
CA ALA A 208 -3.30 -8.50 22.98
C ALA A 208 -2.69 -7.41 23.89
N LEU A 209 -1.37 -7.22 23.83
CA LEU A 209 -0.68 -6.17 24.56
C LEU A 209 -0.97 -4.79 23.95
N PRO A 210 -1.07 -3.72 24.74
CA PRO A 210 -1.28 -2.37 24.21
C PRO A 210 -0.05 -1.83 23.47
N ALA A 211 1.15 -2.15 23.94
CA ALA A 211 2.44 -1.80 23.32
C ALA A 211 3.48 -2.88 23.65
N TRP A 212 4.55 -2.93 22.89
CA TRP A 212 5.72 -3.76 23.20
C TRP A 212 6.73 -2.99 24.03
N ARG A 213 7.56 -3.71 24.78
CA ARG A 213 8.59 -3.14 25.63
C ARG A 213 9.88 -3.91 25.48
N ARG A 214 11.00 -3.27 25.82
CA ARG A 214 12.31 -3.91 25.86
C ARG A 214 12.28 -5.24 26.65
N GLY A 215 12.78 -6.32 26.03
CA GLY A 215 12.74 -7.68 26.58
C GLY A 215 11.36 -8.35 26.54
N SER A 216 10.33 -7.66 26.01
CA SER A 216 8.95 -8.16 25.88
C SER A 216 8.33 -7.71 24.57
N SER A 217 8.93 -8.18 23.47
CA SER A 217 8.48 -7.96 22.10
C SER A 217 8.60 -9.25 21.28
N PRO A 218 7.98 -9.34 20.10
CA PRO A 218 8.09 -10.53 19.24
C PRO A 218 9.52 -10.88 18.83
N VAL A 219 10.44 -9.92 18.89
CA VAL A 219 11.84 -10.06 18.48
C VAL A 219 12.83 -9.86 19.63
N SER A 220 12.36 -9.86 20.88
CA SER A 220 13.20 -9.68 22.07
C SER A 220 14.40 -10.64 22.18
N PRO A 221 14.38 -11.88 21.62
CA PRO A 221 15.58 -12.72 21.59
C PRO A 221 16.73 -12.15 20.74
N LEU A 222 16.49 -11.14 19.89
CA LEU A 222 17.48 -10.53 19.01
C LEU A 222 17.49 -9.01 19.21
N PRO A 223 18.29 -8.48 20.17
CA PRO A 223 18.22 -7.09 20.63
C PRO A 223 18.32 -6.03 19.54
N GLU A 224 19.17 -6.21 18.52
CA GLU A 224 19.32 -5.28 17.42
C GLU A 224 18.06 -5.16 16.56
N TYR A 225 17.22 -6.21 16.48
CA TYR A 225 15.92 -6.17 15.82
C TYR A 225 14.85 -5.54 16.71
N GLU A 226 14.97 -5.74 18.01
CA GLU A 226 14.11 -5.08 18.99
C GLU A 226 14.35 -3.56 19.00
N ASP A 227 15.62 -3.13 18.89
CA ASP A 227 15.98 -1.71 18.89
C ASP A 227 15.21 -0.91 17.82
N TRP A 228 15.27 -1.35 16.57
CA TRP A 228 14.58 -0.62 15.52
C TRP A 228 13.06 -0.80 15.54
N LEU A 229 12.54 -1.95 16.02
CA LEU A 229 11.10 -2.14 16.20
C LEU A 229 10.53 -1.20 17.26
N LEU A 230 11.21 -1.08 18.41
CA LEU A 230 10.80 -0.16 19.46
C LEU A 230 11.01 1.30 19.08
N PHE A 231 12.07 1.64 18.36
CA PHE A 231 12.20 2.98 17.76
C PHE A 231 10.98 3.33 16.91
N ALA A 232 10.56 2.44 16.02
CA ALA A 232 9.40 2.67 15.17
C ALA A 232 8.10 2.88 15.94
N GLN A 233 7.94 2.20 17.08
CA GLN A 233 6.79 2.34 17.96
C GLN A 233 6.85 3.61 18.82
N ASP A 234 7.99 3.91 19.42
CA ASP A 234 8.13 4.89 20.50
C ASP A 234 8.52 6.28 20.00
N GLU A 235 9.24 6.38 18.84
CA GLU A 235 9.58 7.67 18.24
C GLU A 235 8.36 8.24 17.48
N THR A 236 7.49 8.90 18.24
CA THR A 236 6.20 9.40 17.75
C THR A 236 6.32 10.74 17.04
N SER A 237 7.34 11.53 17.35
CA SER A 237 7.56 12.86 16.74
C SER A 237 8.46 12.75 15.52
N TYR A 238 8.19 13.57 14.48
CA TYR A 238 9.10 13.69 13.36
C TYR A 238 10.39 14.42 13.79
N GLY A 239 11.54 13.82 13.49
CA GLY A 239 12.84 14.37 13.87
C GLY A 239 14.01 13.63 13.21
N PRO A 240 15.27 13.85 13.70
CA PRO A 240 16.49 13.38 13.02
C PRO A 240 16.53 11.88 12.73
N GLY A 241 15.86 11.04 13.53
CA GLY A 241 15.77 9.61 13.29
C GLY A 241 14.99 9.26 12.01
N TRP A 242 14.05 10.12 11.61
CA TRP A 242 13.22 9.95 10.43
C TRP A 242 13.73 10.71 9.19
N GLU A 243 14.72 11.60 9.36
CA GLU A 243 15.18 12.50 8.31
C GLU A 243 16.23 11.89 7.38
N ASN A 244 16.72 10.68 7.66
CA ASN A 244 17.71 10.06 6.79
C ASN A 244 17.09 9.69 5.42
N PRO A 245 17.87 9.73 4.31
CA PRO A 245 17.36 9.56 2.95
C PRO A 245 16.78 8.17 2.65
N GLN A 246 16.99 7.19 3.51
CA GLN A 246 16.37 5.87 3.38
C GLN A 246 14.95 5.86 3.98
N MET A 247 14.72 6.68 5.02
CA MET A 247 13.44 6.81 5.71
C MET A 247 12.57 7.90 5.10
N ASN A 248 13.19 8.96 4.60
CA ASN A 248 12.47 10.08 3.99
C ASN A 248 13.22 10.64 2.78
N LEU A 249 12.71 10.30 1.61
CA LEU A 249 13.22 10.79 0.33
C LEU A 249 12.68 12.20 -0.03
N GLU A 250 11.58 12.65 0.60
CA GLU A 250 10.91 13.91 0.20
C GLU A 250 11.83 15.13 0.12
N PRO A 251 12.76 15.37 1.07
CA PRO A 251 13.67 16.49 0.99
C PRO A 251 14.61 16.46 -0.23
N TYR A 252 14.82 15.28 -0.80
CA TYR A 252 15.76 15.05 -1.89
C TYR A 252 15.09 14.97 -3.27
N LEU A 253 13.76 15.03 -3.35
CA LEU A 253 13.03 14.91 -4.61
C LEU A 253 13.38 16.03 -5.61
N GLY A 254 13.63 17.24 -5.11
CA GLY A 254 14.04 18.38 -5.95
C GLY A 254 15.44 18.24 -6.59
N THR A 255 16.27 17.34 -6.06
CA THR A 255 17.62 17.03 -6.57
C THR A 255 17.72 15.60 -7.09
N TYR A 256 16.60 14.88 -7.17
CA TYR A 256 16.56 13.54 -7.75
C TYR A 256 16.99 13.60 -9.22
N PRO A 257 17.91 12.70 -9.65
CA PRO A 257 18.41 12.76 -11.02
C PRO A 257 17.30 12.57 -12.05
N ASP A 258 17.34 13.37 -13.13
CA ASP A 258 16.39 13.22 -14.24
C ASP A 258 16.80 12.04 -15.11
N LEU A 259 16.36 10.85 -14.75
CA LEU A 259 16.58 9.60 -15.45
C LEU A 259 15.23 8.89 -15.71
N PRO A 260 15.14 8.01 -16.70
CA PRO A 260 13.93 7.23 -16.97
C PRO A 260 13.55 6.37 -15.75
N VAL A 261 12.27 6.43 -15.33
CA VAL A 261 11.76 5.63 -14.20
C VAL A 261 10.43 4.97 -14.58
N LEU A 262 10.40 3.64 -14.48
CA LEU A 262 9.17 2.87 -14.47
C LEU A 262 8.72 2.66 -13.02
N MET A 263 7.56 3.19 -12.68
CA MET A 263 6.92 3.02 -11.38
C MET A 263 5.74 2.06 -11.50
N VAL A 264 5.63 1.14 -10.53
CA VAL A 264 4.49 0.23 -10.45
C VAL A 264 3.93 0.27 -9.04
N THR A 265 2.61 0.38 -8.90
CA THR A 265 1.92 0.30 -7.63
C THR A 265 0.57 -0.39 -7.78
N SER A 266 -0.22 -0.44 -6.72
CA SER A 266 -1.50 -1.14 -6.71
C SER A 266 -2.53 -0.46 -5.80
N TRP A 267 -3.83 -0.69 -6.07
CA TRP A 267 -4.91 -0.05 -5.29
C TRP A 267 -4.89 -0.45 -3.81
N TYR A 268 -4.42 -1.67 -3.52
CA TYR A 268 -4.27 -2.18 -2.15
C TYR A 268 -2.79 -2.33 -1.75
N GLY A 269 -1.88 -1.63 -2.42
CA GLY A 269 -0.48 -1.49 -2.03
C GLY A 269 -0.31 -0.39 -0.98
N HIS A 270 0.42 -0.66 0.09
CA HIS A 270 0.61 0.34 1.15
C HIS A 270 1.56 1.48 0.77
N HIS A 271 2.24 1.38 -0.37
CA HIS A 271 3.06 2.45 -0.94
C HIS A 271 2.41 3.17 -2.12
N GLN A 272 1.11 2.99 -2.34
CA GLN A 272 0.37 3.67 -3.41
C GLN A 272 0.55 5.19 -3.34
N ALA A 273 0.21 5.80 -2.20
CA ALA A 273 0.33 7.25 -2.01
C ALA A 273 1.78 7.74 -2.19
N ALA A 274 2.76 6.97 -1.71
CA ALA A 274 4.18 7.26 -1.91
C ALA A 274 4.58 7.25 -3.39
N THR A 275 4.06 6.30 -4.16
CA THR A 275 4.35 6.19 -5.61
C THR A 275 3.74 7.35 -6.38
N LEU A 276 2.50 7.73 -6.07
CA LEU A 276 1.84 8.88 -6.71
C LEU A 276 2.53 10.20 -6.34
N ARG A 277 2.98 10.35 -5.10
CA ARG A 277 3.76 11.50 -4.67
C ARG A 277 5.08 11.64 -5.42
N LYS A 278 5.76 10.52 -5.74
CA LYS A 278 6.96 10.55 -6.62
C LYS A 278 6.62 11.02 -8.02
N LEU A 279 5.52 10.52 -8.60
CA LEU A 279 5.08 10.95 -9.93
C LEU A 279 4.86 12.47 -9.98
N GLU A 280 4.18 13.02 -8.98
CA GLU A 280 3.97 14.48 -8.86
C GLU A 280 5.32 15.23 -8.77
N ALA A 281 6.23 14.74 -7.95
CA ALA A 281 7.54 15.37 -7.77
C ALA A 281 8.39 15.36 -9.04
N PHE A 282 8.21 14.35 -9.90
CA PHE A 282 8.93 14.22 -11.17
C PHE A 282 8.26 14.95 -12.33
N ALA A 283 7.20 15.71 -12.11
CA ALA A 283 6.47 16.42 -13.18
C ALA A 283 7.35 17.42 -13.99
N GLY A 284 8.44 17.93 -13.40
CA GLY A 284 9.41 18.80 -14.07
C GLY A 284 10.54 18.07 -14.80
N HIS A 285 10.62 16.76 -14.73
CA HIS A 285 11.66 15.97 -15.38
C HIS A 285 11.38 15.83 -16.89
N THR A 286 12.44 15.72 -17.69
CA THR A 286 12.37 15.62 -19.14
C THR A 286 12.46 14.19 -19.66
N THR A 287 13.06 13.28 -18.88
CA THR A 287 13.16 11.87 -19.23
C THR A 287 11.85 11.11 -18.97
N PRO A 288 11.60 10.01 -19.68
CA PRO A 288 10.38 9.24 -19.53
C PRO A 288 10.10 8.78 -18.09
N LYS A 289 8.89 9.05 -17.62
CA LYS A 289 8.32 8.50 -16.40
C LYS A 289 7.07 7.70 -16.78
N LYS A 290 6.99 6.45 -16.37
CA LYS A 290 5.81 5.62 -16.60
C LYS A 290 5.27 5.12 -15.27
N LEU A 291 3.96 5.05 -15.15
CA LEU A 291 3.26 4.55 -13.98
C LEU A 291 2.28 3.45 -14.38
N ILE A 292 2.35 2.33 -13.68
CA ILE A 292 1.34 1.26 -13.78
C ILE A 292 0.68 1.12 -12.42
N ILE A 293 -0.66 1.20 -12.37
CA ILE A 293 -1.44 0.99 -11.16
C ILE A 293 -2.35 -0.22 -11.37
N GLY A 294 -2.02 -1.34 -10.74
CA GLY A 294 -2.80 -2.57 -10.85
C GLY A 294 -3.79 -2.76 -9.70
N PRO A 295 -4.71 -3.72 -9.83
CA PRO A 295 -5.67 -4.05 -8.79
C PRO A 295 -5.09 -5.05 -7.79
N TRP A 296 -3.85 -4.90 -7.39
CA TRP A 296 -3.12 -5.89 -6.60
C TRP A 296 -2.98 -5.46 -5.14
N ILE A 297 -2.39 -6.35 -4.35
CA ILE A 297 -1.89 -6.08 -3.01
C ILE A 297 -0.35 -5.99 -3.04
N HIS A 298 0.27 -5.50 -2.00
CA HIS A 298 1.73 -5.29 -1.93
C HIS A 298 2.58 -6.53 -2.27
N THR A 299 2.08 -7.72 -2.05
CA THR A 299 2.84 -8.98 -2.29
C THR A 299 2.65 -9.58 -3.66
N THR A 300 1.64 -9.13 -4.38
CA THR A 300 1.27 -9.65 -5.70
C THR A 300 1.21 -8.55 -6.77
N PRO A 301 2.15 -7.59 -6.80
CA PRO A 301 2.14 -6.55 -7.83
C PRO A 301 2.54 -7.10 -9.20
N TYR A 302 2.65 -8.41 -9.35
CA TYR A 302 3.16 -9.06 -10.53
C TYR A 302 2.18 -10.05 -11.16
N GLY A 303 0.91 -9.93 -10.75
CA GLY A 303 -0.20 -10.20 -11.59
C GLY A 303 -0.37 -11.56 -12.24
N GLU A 304 -0.16 -12.66 -11.54
CA GLU A 304 -0.73 -13.95 -11.99
C GLU A 304 -2.15 -14.17 -11.43
N PHE A 305 -2.72 -13.20 -10.68
CA PHE A 305 -3.93 -13.40 -9.89
C PHE A 305 -5.02 -12.39 -10.25
N SER A 306 -6.23 -12.89 -10.37
CA SER A 306 -7.46 -12.11 -10.49
C SER A 306 -8.12 -11.78 -9.14
N LEU A 307 -7.60 -12.33 -8.03
CA LEU A 307 -8.16 -12.16 -6.69
C LEU A 307 -7.42 -11.07 -5.91
N ILE A 308 -8.22 -10.16 -5.32
CA ILE A 308 -7.77 -9.16 -4.37
C ILE A 308 -8.56 -9.39 -3.07
N GLY A 309 -7.96 -10.09 -2.10
CA GLY A 309 -8.70 -10.49 -0.91
C GLY A 309 -9.85 -11.45 -1.25
N ASP A 310 -11.10 -11.01 -1.09
CA ASP A 310 -12.31 -11.81 -1.36
C ASP A 310 -13.05 -11.38 -2.65
N VAL A 311 -12.36 -10.68 -3.54
CA VAL A 311 -12.95 -10.06 -4.73
C VAL A 311 -12.20 -10.49 -5.99
N ASP A 312 -12.94 -11.03 -6.97
CA ASP A 312 -12.43 -11.38 -8.29
C ASP A 312 -12.57 -10.17 -9.23
N VAL A 313 -11.43 -9.65 -9.68
CA VAL A 313 -11.36 -8.51 -10.59
C VAL A 313 -11.20 -8.92 -12.06
N GLY A 314 -11.24 -10.22 -12.35
CA GLY A 314 -11.14 -10.76 -13.69
C GLY A 314 -9.71 -11.08 -14.15
N PRO A 315 -9.58 -12.01 -15.11
CA PRO A 315 -8.28 -12.53 -15.55
C PRO A 315 -7.40 -11.48 -16.25
N ASP A 316 -8.00 -10.43 -16.81
CA ASP A 316 -7.26 -9.34 -17.48
C ASP A 316 -6.45 -8.49 -16.51
N ALA A 317 -6.66 -8.65 -15.19
CA ALA A 317 -5.84 -8.01 -14.15
C ALA A 317 -4.38 -8.48 -14.15
N ALA A 318 -4.11 -9.65 -14.72
CA ALA A 318 -2.77 -10.21 -14.81
C ALA A 318 -1.92 -9.48 -15.86
N LEU A 319 -0.66 -9.16 -15.50
CA LEU A 319 0.34 -8.61 -16.41
C LEU A 319 1.63 -9.43 -16.34
N ASN A 320 2.26 -9.63 -17.48
CA ASN A 320 3.61 -10.19 -17.51
C ASN A 320 4.63 -9.09 -17.17
N MET A 321 4.92 -8.94 -15.89
CA MET A 321 5.83 -7.90 -15.39
C MET A 321 7.27 -8.13 -15.83
N ASP A 322 7.70 -9.37 -16.04
CA ASP A 322 9.04 -9.67 -16.55
C ASP A 322 9.23 -9.12 -17.97
N GLU A 323 8.25 -9.27 -18.85
CA GLU A 323 8.29 -8.70 -20.20
C GLU A 323 8.18 -7.16 -20.20
N ILE A 324 7.40 -6.57 -19.29
CA ILE A 324 7.30 -5.11 -19.17
C ILE A 324 8.66 -4.53 -18.75
N ARG A 325 9.31 -5.14 -17.74
CA ARG A 325 10.65 -4.74 -17.30
C ARG A 325 11.70 -4.95 -18.39
N ALA A 326 11.62 -6.06 -19.12
CA ALA A 326 12.54 -6.32 -20.22
C ALA A 326 12.46 -5.23 -21.30
N ARG A 327 11.27 -4.90 -21.76
CA ARG A 327 11.08 -3.80 -22.75
C ARG A 327 11.58 -2.46 -22.22
N TRP A 328 11.38 -2.19 -20.94
CA TRP A 328 11.91 -0.98 -20.32
C TRP A 328 13.43 -0.92 -20.36
N PHE A 329 14.11 -2.00 -19.97
CA PHE A 329 15.57 -2.08 -20.00
C PHE A 329 16.13 -2.14 -21.43
N ASP A 330 15.46 -2.79 -22.38
CA ASP A 330 15.87 -2.81 -23.78
C ASP A 330 15.95 -1.39 -24.36
N VAL A 331 15.02 -0.52 -24.01
CA VAL A 331 15.01 0.89 -24.43
C VAL A 331 16.10 1.70 -23.70
N HIS A 332 16.18 1.60 -22.38
CA HIS A 332 16.95 2.54 -21.58
C HIS A 332 18.37 2.08 -21.23
N LEU A 333 18.72 0.83 -21.47
CA LEU A 333 20.07 0.26 -21.32
C LEU A 333 20.62 -0.32 -22.62
N GLY A 334 19.80 -1.02 -23.40
CA GLY A 334 20.23 -1.76 -24.58
C GLY A 334 20.23 -0.94 -25.87
N GLY A 335 19.76 0.31 -25.86
CA GLY A 335 19.61 1.13 -27.08
C GLY A 335 18.55 0.60 -28.05
N GLY A 336 17.60 -0.20 -27.53
CA GLY A 336 16.46 -0.71 -28.30
C GLY A 336 15.53 0.42 -28.77
N ASP A 337 14.70 0.12 -29.77
CA ASP A 337 13.68 1.04 -30.25
C ASP A 337 12.66 1.30 -29.11
N PRO A 338 12.47 2.55 -28.68
CA PRO A 338 11.42 2.91 -27.73
C PRO A 338 10.02 2.46 -28.18
N GLY A 339 9.76 2.42 -29.49
CA GLY A 339 8.57 1.86 -30.07
C GLY A 339 7.30 2.26 -29.35
N ARG A 340 6.50 1.25 -28.96
CA ARG A 340 5.25 1.47 -28.24
C ARG A 340 5.41 2.08 -26.83
N LEU A 341 6.56 1.93 -26.17
CA LEU A 341 6.76 2.49 -24.83
C LEU A 341 6.76 4.02 -24.79
N ASP A 342 7.34 4.66 -25.81
CA ASP A 342 7.34 6.13 -25.90
C ASP A 342 6.00 6.70 -26.38
N THR A 343 5.20 5.89 -27.06
CA THR A 343 3.88 6.28 -27.56
C THR A 343 2.75 5.95 -26.58
N THR A 344 2.99 5.12 -25.55
CA THR A 344 1.99 4.86 -24.51
C THR A 344 1.85 6.07 -23.60
N PRO A 345 0.64 6.34 -23.09
CA PRO A 345 0.42 7.38 -22.09
C PRO A 345 1.26 7.19 -20.83
N LEU A 346 1.46 8.28 -20.09
CA LEU A 346 2.23 8.30 -18.84
C LEU A 346 1.73 7.28 -17.83
N VAL A 347 0.41 7.07 -17.75
CA VAL A 347 -0.23 6.22 -16.73
C VAL A 347 -1.04 5.12 -17.39
N THR A 348 -0.79 3.89 -16.99
CA THR A 348 -1.65 2.73 -17.26
C THR A 348 -2.23 2.27 -15.93
N TYR A 349 -3.56 2.19 -15.82
CA TYR A 349 -4.20 1.83 -14.56
C TYR A 349 -5.37 0.87 -14.77
N TYR A 350 -5.61 0.02 -13.77
CA TYR A 350 -6.73 -0.91 -13.79
C TYR A 350 -7.92 -0.31 -13.07
N ARG A 351 -8.98 0.05 -13.80
CA ARG A 351 -10.25 0.41 -13.18
C ARG A 351 -10.95 -0.86 -12.73
N ILE A 352 -11.16 -1.05 -11.44
CA ILE A 352 -11.96 -2.14 -10.90
C ILE A 352 -13.45 -1.83 -11.06
N GLY A 353 -14.29 -2.88 -11.08
CA GLY A 353 -15.74 -2.74 -11.26
C GLY A 353 -16.21 -3.01 -12.68
N GLY A 354 -17.53 -3.08 -12.84
CA GLY A 354 -18.18 -3.42 -14.11
C GLY A 354 -18.42 -4.92 -14.32
N GLY A 355 -18.08 -5.76 -13.34
CA GLY A 355 -18.50 -7.16 -13.29
C GLY A 355 -19.99 -7.32 -12.97
N ARG A 356 -20.42 -8.57 -12.89
CA ARG A 356 -21.86 -8.89 -12.71
C ARG A 356 -22.32 -8.80 -11.26
N GLY A 357 -21.41 -8.59 -10.29
CA GLY A 357 -21.70 -8.58 -8.87
C GLY A 357 -22.18 -9.94 -8.32
N ARG A 358 -21.91 -11.03 -9.04
CA ARG A 358 -22.31 -12.38 -8.66
C ARG A 358 -21.29 -13.01 -7.72
N ARG A 359 -21.67 -14.12 -7.11
CA ARG A 359 -20.74 -14.97 -6.37
C ARG A 359 -20.08 -15.96 -7.34
N THR A 360 -18.75 -16.04 -7.35
CA THR A 360 -18.02 -17.06 -8.09
C THR A 360 -18.26 -18.45 -7.48
N LEU A 361 -17.83 -19.52 -8.16
CA LEU A 361 -17.94 -20.89 -7.63
C LEU A 361 -17.14 -21.07 -6.33
N GLU A 362 -16.06 -20.34 -6.17
CA GLU A 362 -15.20 -20.34 -4.98
C GLU A 362 -15.77 -19.45 -3.85
N GLY A 363 -16.81 -18.69 -4.13
CA GLY A 363 -17.51 -17.87 -3.14
C GLY A 363 -17.15 -16.39 -3.14
N HIS A 364 -16.26 -15.93 -4.03
CA HIS A 364 -15.80 -14.55 -4.13
C HIS A 364 -16.80 -13.63 -4.86
N LEU A 365 -16.70 -12.33 -4.64
CA LEU A 365 -17.44 -11.33 -5.39
C LEU A 365 -16.85 -11.15 -6.80
N GLU A 366 -17.61 -11.40 -7.86
CA GLU A 366 -17.25 -11.07 -9.24
C GLU A 366 -17.41 -9.56 -9.47
N HIS A 367 -16.35 -8.79 -9.21
CA HIS A 367 -16.35 -7.34 -9.34
C HIS A 367 -15.92 -6.90 -10.74
N GLY A 368 -14.98 -7.62 -11.37
CA GLY A 368 -14.45 -7.32 -12.70
C GLY A 368 -13.52 -6.13 -12.73
N GLY A 369 -13.17 -5.69 -13.92
CA GLY A 369 -12.33 -4.52 -14.18
C GLY A 369 -11.79 -4.47 -15.59
N THR A 370 -11.04 -3.41 -15.89
CA THR A 370 -10.41 -3.21 -17.21
C THR A 370 -9.21 -2.27 -17.11
N TRP A 371 -8.20 -2.48 -17.98
CA TRP A 371 -7.07 -1.57 -18.12
C TRP A 371 -7.46 -0.31 -18.90
N LEU A 372 -7.04 0.84 -18.39
CA LEU A 372 -7.20 2.15 -19.01
C LEU A 372 -5.86 2.87 -19.04
N GLU A 373 -5.76 3.86 -19.91
CA GLU A 373 -4.58 4.69 -20.11
C GLU A 373 -4.92 6.17 -19.97
N ALA A 374 -3.99 6.96 -19.40
CA ALA A 374 -4.14 8.40 -19.26
C ALA A 374 -2.80 9.11 -19.44
N SER A 375 -2.84 10.34 -19.93
CA SER A 375 -1.67 11.21 -20.11
C SER A 375 -1.18 11.83 -18.80
N ALA A 376 -1.97 11.76 -17.72
CA ALA A 376 -1.65 12.27 -16.40
C ALA A 376 -2.40 11.48 -15.32
N TRP A 377 -1.98 11.62 -14.07
CA TRP A 377 -2.76 11.20 -12.92
C TRP A 377 -3.05 12.39 -12.00
N PRO A 378 -4.32 12.64 -11.63
CA PRO A 378 -5.52 11.96 -12.15
C PRO A 378 -5.74 12.22 -13.64
N PRO A 379 -6.61 11.44 -14.33
CA PRO A 379 -7.00 11.71 -15.71
C PRO A 379 -7.59 13.14 -15.86
N THR A 380 -7.34 13.78 -16.99
CA THR A 380 -7.67 15.19 -17.18
C THR A 380 -9.12 15.48 -17.53
N GLN A 381 -9.84 14.48 -18.06
CA GLN A 381 -11.26 14.62 -18.43
C GLN A 381 -12.14 14.09 -17.28
N THR A 382 -12.31 14.89 -16.23
CA THR A 382 -13.04 14.49 -15.04
C THR A 382 -13.95 15.61 -14.57
N GLU A 383 -15.06 15.23 -13.90
CA GLU A 383 -15.95 16.12 -13.19
C GLU A 383 -15.74 15.98 -11.69
N GLN A 384 -15.89 17.05 -10.93
CA GLN A 384 -15.91 16.96 -9.48
C GLN A 384 -17.31 16.61 -8.99
N VAL A 385 -17.38 15.63 -8.13
CA VAL A 385 -18.58 15.20 -7.41
C VAL A 385 -18.41 15.60 -5.95
N ARG A 386 -19.41 16.31 -5.40
CA ARG A 386 -19.42 16.70 -4.01
C ARG A 386 -20.69 16.21 -3.32
N LEU A 387 -20.50 15.53 -2.18
CA LEU A 387 -21.60 14.98 -1.37
C LEU A 387 -21.46 15.47 0.07
N ALA A 388 -22.53 16.07 0.61
CA ALA A 388 -22.57 16.58 1.98
C ALA A 388 -22.90 15.46 2.97
N PHE A 389 -22.21 15.44 4.11
CA PHE A 389 -22.56 14.58 5.25
C PHE A 389 -23.77 15.18 5.99
N THR A 390 -24.68 14.32 6.41
CA THR A 390 -25.89 14.73 7.15
C THR A 390 -25.95 14.04 8.52
N GLY A 391 -26.70 14.63 9.44
CA GLY A 391 -26.86 14.10 10.81
C GLY A 391 -27.62 12.77 10.90
N ASP A 392 -28.27 12.34 9.82
CA ASP A 392 -28.96 11.05 9.67
C ASP A 392 -28.15 10.00 8.89
N LEU A 393 -26.80 10.14 8.86
CA LEU A 393 -25.86 9.20 8.23
C LEU A 393 -25.99 9.09 6.70
N ARG A 394 -26.34 10.18 6.01
CA ARG A 394 -26.39 10.19 4.55
C ARG A 394 -25.23 10.98 3.95
N LEU A 395 -24.91 10.64 2.72
CA LEU A 395 -24.13 11.44 1.78
C LEU A 395 -25.13 12.01 0.76
N ALA A 396 -25.53 13.24 0.94
CA ALA A 396 -26.51 13.91 0.10
C ALA A 396 -25.84 14.76 -0.99
N PRO A 397 -26.49 15.00 -2.14
CA PRO A 397 -25.97 15.95 -3.13
C PRO A 397 -25.63 17.31 -2.52
N ASP A 398 -24.63 18.00 -3.09
CA ASP A 398 -24.21 19.31 -2.60
C ASP A 398 -25.40 20.30 -2.62
N GLY A 399 -25.48 21.13 -1.57
CA GLY A 399 -26.61 22.04 -1.37
C GLY A 399 -27.79 21.45 -0.59
N ALA A 400 -27.77 20.16 -0.26
CA ALA A 400 -28.76 19.61 0.67
C ALA A 400 -28.59 20.23 2.08
N PRO A 401 -29.67 20.34 2.89
CA PRO A 401 -29.56 20.85 4.24
C PRO A 401 -28.56 20.04 5.07
N ALA A 402 -27.39 20.62 5.33
CA ALA A 402 -26.37 20.03 6.19
C ALA A 402 -26.69 20.43 7.64
N GLY A 403 -27.24 19.54 8.43
CA GLY A 403 -27.53 19.77 9.84
C GLY A 403 -27.41 18.51 10.67
N GLY A 404 -27.14 18.72 11.96
CA GLY A 404 -27.04 17.64 12.93
C GLY A 404 -25.60 17.18 13.22
N VAL A 405 -25.53 16.30 14.20
CA VAL A 405 -24.27 15.72 14.71
C VAL A 405 -24.45 14.22 14.80
N VAL A 406 -23.45 13.47 14.34
CA VAL A 406 -23.40 12.03 14.46
C VAL A 406 -22.42 11.65 15.55
N PRO A 407 -22.91 11.18 16.73
CA PRO A 407 -22.06 10.73 17.81
C PRO A 407 -21.53 9.32 17.52
N ILE A 408 -20.25 9.11 17.76
CA ILE A 408 -19.56 7.81 17.70
C ILE A 408 -19.09 7.48 19.12
N ARG A 409 -19.41 6.31 19.62
CA ARG A 409 -18.98 5.84 20.94
C ARG A 409 -17.73 4.98 20.81
N ALA A 410 -16.56 5.61 20.84
CA ALA A 410 -15.29 4.90 20.77
C ALA A 410 -15.13 3.90 21.92
N ASN A 411 -14.63 2.70 21.62
CA ASN A 411 -14.35 1.65 22.60
C ASN A 411 -12.98 1.01 22.32
N LEU A 412 -11.94 1.56 22.91
CA LEU A 412 -10.57 1.05 22.72
C LEU A 412 -10.32 -0.31 23.41
N ALA A 413 -11.19 -0.75 24.34
CA ALA A 413 -11.14 -2.09 24.91
C ALA A 413 -11.62 -3.17 23.92
N ASN A 414 -12.55 -2.80 23.02
CA ASN A 414 -13.04 -3.62 21.92
C ASN A 414 -13.00 -2.85 20.62
N PRO A 415 -11.80 -2.56 20.07
CA PRO A 415 -11.64 -1.70 18.91
C PRO A 415 -12.26 -2.30 17.65
N VAL A 416 -12.56 -1.45 16.68
CA VAL A 416 -13.02 -1.89 15.34
C VAL A 416 -11.96 -2.78 14.72
N PRO A 417 -12.30 -4.02 14.30
CA PRO A 417 -11.34 -4.94 13.71
C PRO A 417 -10.89 -4.48 12.32
N THR A 418 -9.64 -4.78 11.98
CA THR A 418 -9.13 -4.58 10.63
C THR A 418 -9.70 -5.65 9.71
N ILE A 419 -10.51 -5.23 8.74
CA ILE A 419 -11.09 -6.09 7.71
C ILE A 419 -10.72 -5.52 6.35
N GLY A 420 -9.83 -6.20 5.63
CA GLY A 420 -9.31 -5.74 4.35
C GLY A 420 -8.37 -4.54 4.43
N GLY A 421 -8.02 -4.01 3.29
CA GLY A 421 -7.18 -2.83 3.12
C GLY A 421 -5.77 -3.11 2.66
N SER A 422 -4.94 -2.08 2.67
CA SER A 422 -3.55 -2.12 2.20
C SER A 422 -2.62 -2.73 3.27
N ILE A 423 -2.88 -3.96 3.64
CA ILE A 423 -2.10 -4.74 4.59
C ILE A 423 -1.51 -5.95 3.87
N ARG A 424 -0.43 -6.48 4.44
CA ARG A 424 0.16 -7.73 4.00
C ARG A 424 -0.08 -8.81 5.03
N ASP A 425 -0.96 -9.75 4.75
CA ASP A 425 -1.12 -10.98 5.52
C ASP A 425 -0.46 -12.15 4.80
N ALA A 426 0.84 -12.34 5.01
CA ALA A 426 1.57 -13.48 4.45
C ALA A 426 1.59 -14.65 5.43
N ALA A 427 1.49 -15.87 4.92
CA ALA A 427 1.80 -17.05 5.72
C ALA A 427 3.19 -16.91 6.40
N PRO A 428 3.36 -17.39 7.64
CA PRO A 428 2.48 -18.30 8.37
C PRO A 428 1.40 -17.62 9.22
N MET A 429 1.31 -16.29 9.22
CA MET A 429 0.34 -15.54 10.03
C MET A 429 -1.00 -15.30 9.31
N ALA A 430 -1.29 -16.10 8.28
CA ALA A 430 -2.56 -16.08 7.57
C ALA A 430 -3.75 -16.19 8.53
N GLY A 431 -4.73 -15.31 8.35
CA GLY A 431 -5.95 -15.28 9.15
C GLY A 431 -5.90 -14.37 10.39
N LEU A 432 -4.80 -13.62 10.65
CA LEU A 432 -4.83 -12.55 11.65
C LEU A 432 -5.62 -11.35 11.15
N MET A 433 -5.38 -10.99 9.92
CA MET A 433 -6.09 -9.96 9.16
C MET A 433 -6.22 -10.47 7.73
N ARG A 434 -7.26 -10.08 7.04
CA ARG A 434 -7.41 -10.33 5.61
C ARG A 434 -7.01 -9.06 4.87
N ASP A 435 -6.16 -9.20 3.88
CA ASP A 435 -5.72 -8.11 3.02
C ASP A 435 -6.68 -7.87 1.84
N GLY A 436 -6.46 -6.78 1.11
CA GLY A 436 -7.19 -6.46 -0.10
C GLY A 436 -8.64 -6.05 0.10
N ALA A 437 -9.46 -6.34 -0.90
CA ALA A 437 -10.89 -6.05 -0.89
C ALA A 437 -11.66 -7.11 -0.11
N GLN A 438 -12.44 -6.70 0.88
CA GLN A 438 -13.21 -7.56 1.77
C GLN A 438 -14.59 -6.99 2.04
N ASP A 439 -15.56 -7.87 2.30
CA ASP A 439 -16.85 -7.43 2.89
C ASP A 439 -16.65 -6.90 4.30
N GLN A 440 -17.07 -5.68 4.57
CA GLN A 440 -16.89 -4.98 5.84
C GLN A 440 -17.78 -5.55 6.93
N ARG A 441 -17.46 -6.78 7.39
CA ARG A 441 -18.17 -7.57 8.41
C ARG A 441 -17.22 -8.13 9.45
N GLU A 442 -17.77 -8.49 10.59
CA GLU A 442 -17.10 -9.24 11.65
C GLU A 442 -16.77 -10.67 11.18
N LEU A 443 -15.64 -10.84 10.50
CA LEU A 443 -15.25 -12.12 9.88
C LEU A 443 -14.68 -13.09 10.93
N PRO A 444 -15.06 -14.38 10.87
CA PRO A 444 -14.47 -15.41 11.73
C PRO A 444 -12.95 -15.52 11.53
N GLY A 445 -12.23 -15.72 12.64
CA GLY A 445 -10.78 -15.91 12.64
C GLY A 445 -9.94 -14.64 12.52
N SER A 446 -10.51 -13.51 12.08
CA SER A 446 -9.79 -12.22 12.09
C SER A 446 -9.56 -11.74 13.53
N LEU A 447 -8.37 -11.23 13.79
CA LEU A 447 -8.01 -10.74 15.12
C LEU A 447 -8.89 -9.53 15.49
N ARG A 448 -9.36 -9.46 16.73
CA ARG A 448 -10.30 -8.46 17.25
C ARG A 448 -11.72 -8.54 16.67
N SER A 449 -12.00 -9.40 15.70
CA SER A 449 -13.36 -9.65 15.22
C SER A 449 -14.11 -10.62 16.16
N SER A 450 -15.38 -10.35 16.41
CA SER A 450 -16.25 -11.27 17.17
C SER A 450 -16.61 -12.53 16.35
N GLY A 451 -16.41 -12.49 15.03
CA GLY A 451 -16.83 -13.58 14.14
C GLY A 451 -18.33 -13.70 13.95
N SER A 452 -19.11 -12.71 14.40
CA SER A 452 -20.58 -12.74 14.32
C SER A 452 -21.15 -12.68 12.91
N GLY A 453 -20.36 -12.27 11.91
CA GLY A 453 -20.82 -11.98 10.55
C GLY A 453 -21.67 -10.71 10.42
N LEU A 454 -21.85 -9.95 11.51
CA LEU A 454 -22.56 -8.66 11.44
C LEU A 454 -21.72 -7.62 10.68
N PRO A 455 -22.37 -6.71 9.94
CA PRO A 455 -21.64 -5.64 9.27
C PRO A 455 -20.97 -4.71 10.28
N LEU A 456 -19.77 -4.21 9.98
CA LEU A 456 -19.06 -3.26 10.85
C LEU A 456 -19.90 -2.00 11.12
N SER A 457 -20.73 -1.58 10.16
CA SER A 457 -21.67 -0.47 10.30
C SER A 457 -22.79 -0.69 11.33
N ALA A 458 -22.94 -1.90 11.89
CA ALA A 458 -23.85 -2.17 13.00
C ALA A 458 -23.22 -1.87 14.37
N ARG A 459 -21.91 -1.61 14.43
CA ARG A 459 -21.21 -1.25 15.66
C ARG A 459 -21.50 0.21 16.04
N PRO A 460 -21.63 0.52 17.34
CA PRO A 460 -21.87 1.89 17.80
C PRO A 460 -20.62 2.80 17.67
N ASP A 461 -19.46 2.23 17.40
CA ASP A 461 -18.19 2.92 17.18
C ASP A 461 -17.83 3.07 15.69
N VAL A 462 -18.79 2.83 14.79
CA VAL A 462 -18.68 3.04 13.34
C VAL A 462 -19.87 3.86 12.83
N ALA A 463 -19.62 5.06 12.32
CA ALA A 463 -20.60 5.85 11.59
C ALA A 463 -20.47 5.60 10.09
N ALA A 464 -21.48 4.98 9.48
CA ALA A 464 -21.49 4.66 8.05
C ALA A 464 -22.43 5.62 7.29
N PHE A 465 -21.84 6.59 6.60
CA PHE A 465 -22.54 7.56 5.76
C PHE A 465 -22.75 7.00 4.35
N ARG A 466 -23.98 7.05 3.83
CA ARG A 466 -24.38 6.42 2.56
C ARG A 466 -25.03 7.39 1.61
N SER A 467 -24.66 7.34 0.34
CA SER A 467 -25.43 8.01 -0.71
C SER A 467 -26.81 7.33 -0.93
N ASP A 468 -27.68 7.96 -1.66
CA ASP A 468 -28.79 7.27 -2.29
C ASP A 468 -28.25 6.22 -3.31
N PRO A 469 -29.06 5.22 -3.69
CA PRO A 469 -28.65 4.27 -4.72
C PRO A 469 -28.34 5.00 -6.02
N LEU A 470 -27.32 4.56 -6.72
CA LEU A 470 -26.97 5.10 -8.03
C LEU A 470 -28.02 4.71 -9.07
N ALA A 471 -28.50 5.68 -9.84
CA ALA A 471 -29.43 5.45 -10.97
C ALA A 471 -28.71 4.89 -12.20
N GLU A 472 -27.46 5.26 -12.36
CA GLU A 472 -26.57 4.84 -13.45
C GLU A 472 -25.21 4.43 -12.85
N ALA A 473 -24.41 3.67 -13.61
CA ALA A 473 -23.08 3.33 -13.18
C ALA A 473 -22.21 4.61 -13.10
N ALA A 474 -21.43 4.73 -12.03
CA ALA A 474 -20.59 5.90 -11.77
C ALA A 474 -19.10 5.50 -11.69
N ASP A 475 -18.28 6.09 -12.54
CA ASP A 475 -16.84 5.88 -12.57
C ASP A 475 -16.15 6.93 -11.70
N LEU A 476 -15.71 6.53 -10.50
CA LEU A 476 -14.88 7.38 -9.65
C LEU A 476 -13.41 6.99 -9.84
N THR A 477 -12.66 7.86 -10.48
CA THR A 477 -11.25 7.65 -10.81
C THR A 477 -10.43 8.90 -10.49
N GLY A 478 -9.49 8.76 -9.57
CA GLY A 478 -8.63 9.85 -9.12
C GLY A 478 -8.64 10.01 -7.59
N PRO A 479 -8.25 11.20 -7.09
CA PRO A 479 -8.26 11.50 -5.67
C PRO A 479 -9.68 11.72 -5.13
N VAL A 480 -9.94 11.16 -3.96
CA VAL A 480 -11.12 11.43 -3.15
C VAL A 480 -10.69 12.08 -1.85
N TRP A 481 -11.38 13.12 -1.44
CA TRP A 481 -11.14 13.83 -0.20
C TRP A 481 -12.37 13.79 0.69
N VAL A 482 -12.16 13.70 1.99
CA VAL A 482 -13.22 13.78 3.01
C VAL A 482 -12.89 14.93 3.95
N ASP A 483 -13.72 15.96 3.91
CA ASP A 483 -13.65 17.15 4.76
C ASP A 483 -14.66 16.99 5.89
N LEU A 484 -14.21 16.95 7.14
CA LEU A 484 -15.04 16.73 8.32
C LEU A 484 -14.88 17.86 9.34
N TRP A 485 -15.98 18.21 9.99
CA TRP A 485 -15.99 19.02 11.19
C TRP A 485 -16.11 18.11 12.41
N LEU A 486 -15.13 18.16 13.31
CA LEU A 486 -14.93 17.18 14.37
C LEU A 486 -14.78 17.83 15.74
N ARG A 487 -15.27 17.12 16.79
CA ARG A 487 -14.98 17.39 18.19
C ARG A 487 -15.06 16.11 19.01
N SER A 488 -14.47 16.09 20.22
CA SER A 488 -14.28 14.84 20.97
C SER A 488 -14.15 15.08 22.48
N GLU A 489 -14.68 14.17 23.30
CA GLU A 489 -14.39 14.13 24.74
C GLU A 489 -12.91 13.79 25.02
N SER A 490 -12.28 13.01 24.13
CA SER A 490 -10.85 12.73 24.17
C SER A 490 -10.13 13.64 23.18
N PRO A 491 -9.42 14.69 23.61
CA PRO A 491 -8.74 15.60 22.69
C PRO A 491 -7.64 14.90 21.89
N SER A 492 -7.03 13.86 22.46
CA SER A 492 -6.13 12.94 21.75
C SER A 492 -6.91 11.69 21.36
N CYS A 493 -7.03 11.41 20.08
CA CYS A 493 -7.74 10.24 19.55
C CYS A 493 -7.29 9.92 18.13
N ASP A 494 -7.77 8.82 17.61
CA ASP A 494 -7.51 8.41 16.23
C ASP A 494 -8.77 8.56 15.37
N LEU A 495 -8.58 8.77 14.08
CA LEU A 495 -9.62 8.84 13.06
C LEU A 495 -9.32 7.83 11.96
N ALA A 496 -10.20 6.86 11.78
CA ALA A 496 -10.20 5.90 10.67
C ALA A 496 -11.31 6.27 9.69
N VAL A 497 -10.98 6.52 8.45
CA VAL A 497 -11.95 6.79 7.37
C VAL A 497 -11.77 5.75 6.28
N LYS A 498 -12.86 5.08 5.90
CA LYS A 498 -12.88 4.10 4.82
C LYS A 498 -13.84 4.53 3.72
N LEU A 499 -13.41 4.37 2.47
CA LEU A 499 -14.28 4.49 1.30
C LEU A 499 -14.73 3.10 0.88
N VAL A 500 -16.03 2.94 0.66
CA VAL A 500 -16.67 1.64 0.46
C VAL A 500 -17.61 1.68 -0.74
N ASP A 501 -17.56 0.66 -1.58
CA ASP A 501 -18.58 0.36 -2.58
C ASP A 501 -19.61 -0.59 -1.96
N GLU A 502 -20.82 -0.07 -1.66
CA GLU A 502 -21.88 -0.85 -1.03
C GLU A 502 -22.84 -1.37 -2.10
N TYR A 503 -22.79 -2.67 -2.31
CA TYR A 503 -23.65 -3.42 -3.22
C TYR A 503 -25.07 -3.56 -2.68
N PRO A 504 -26.09 -3.53 -3.54
CA PRO A 504 -27.45 -3.81 -3.13
C PRO A 504 -27.62 -5.28 -2.70
N ARG A 505 -28.67 -5.54 -1.95
CA ARG A 505 -29.09 -6.92 -1.65
C ARG A 505 -29.49 -7.64 -2.92
N SER A 506 -29.11 -8.91 -3.04
CA SER A 506 -29.47 -9.81 -4.13
C SER A 506 -29.65 -11.24 -3.64
N ASP A 507 -30.13 -12.14 -4.47
CA ASP A 507 -30.26 -13.57 -4.13
C ASP A 507 -28.91 -14.20 -3.73
N GLN A 508 -27.81 -13.74 -4.33
CA GLN A 508 -26.47 -14.24 -4.02
C GLN A 508 -25.83 -13.52 -2.84
N TRP A 509 -26.21 -12.29 -2.59
CA TRP A 509 -25.77 -11.46 -1.47
C TRP A 509 -26.99 -10.94 -0.69
N PRO A 510 -27.72 -11.81 0.04
CA PRO A 510 -28.99 -11.44 0.70
C PRO A 510 -28.85 -10.35 1.76
N ASN A 511 -27.63 -10.16 2.27
CA ASN A 511 -27.30 -9.09 3.21
C ASN A 511 -26.59 -7.90 2.55
N GLY A 512 -26.48 -7.86 1.21
CA GLY A 512 -25.60 -6.96 0.49
C GLY A 512 -24.14 -7.37 0.63
N TYR A 513 -23.25 -6.58 0.02
CA TYR A 513 -21.80 -6.69 0.13
C TYR A 513 -21.20 -5.28 0.24
N ALA A 514 -20.35 -5.05 1.21
CA ALA A 514 -19.74 -3.73 1.43
C ALA A 514 -18.23 -3.82 1.21
N MET A 515 -17.78 -3.55 0.00
CA MET A 515 -16.39 -3.70 -0.40
C MET A 515 -15.59 -2.45 -0.02
N ASN A 516 -14.55 -2.60 0.82
CA ASN A 516 -13.62 -1.51 1.05
C ASN A 516 -12.79 -1.21 -0.20
N LEU A 517 -12.71 0.05 -0.59
CA LEU A 517 -11.90 0.53 -1.72
C LEU A 517 -10.56 1.08 -1.26
N SER A 518 -10.59 1.89 -0.22
CA SER A 518 -9.40 2.53 0.34
C SER A 518 -9.65 2.97 1.78
N GLU A 519 -8.60 3.19 2.54
CA GLU A 519 -8.70 3.68 3.92
C GLU A 519 -7.53 4.60 4.26
N ILE A 520 -7.80 5.58 5.12
CA ILE A 520 -6.78 6.46 5.71
C ILE A 520 -6.99 6.52 7.22
N TYR A 521 -5.89 6.47 7.94
CA TYR A 521 -5.84 6.57 9.38
C TYR A 521 -5.04 7.81 9.79
N THR A 522 -5.52 8.54 10.78
CA THR A 522 -4.88 9.76 11.26
C THR A 522 -4.93 9.79 12.79
N ARG A 523 -3.81 10.10 13.43
CA ARG A 523 -3.71 10.28 14.88
C ARG A 523 -3.71 11.74 15.26
N PHE A 524 -4.62 12.12 16.15
CA PHE A 524 -4.57 13.37 16.88
C PHE A 524 -3.89 13.13 18.23
N ALA A 525 -2.81 13.82 18.47
CA ALA A 525 -2.01 13.67 19.69
C ALA A 525 -1.44 15.02 20.11
N THR A 526 -0.99 15.13 21.36
CA THR A 526 -0.45 16.37 21.94
C THR A 526 0.68 16.98 21.10
N TRP A 527 1.48 16.13 20.47
CA TRP A 527 2.62 16.57 19.64
C TRP A 527 2.24 16.95 18.19
N THR A 528 1.02 16.69 17.75
CA THR A 528 0.53 17.08 16.41
C THR A 528 -0.58 18.12 16.47
N ARG A 529 -1.76 17.72 16.87
CA ARG A 529 -2.96 18.54 17.02
C ARG A 529 -3.95 17.82 17.90
N LEU A 530 -4.57 18.54 18.81
CA LEU A 530 -5.68 18.04 19.61
C LEU A 530 -7.04 18.45 18.99
N LEU A 531 -8.05 17.64 19.22
CA LEU A 531 -9.42 17.99 18.86
C LEU A 531 -10.08 18.86 19.98
N PRO A 532 -10.99 19.76 19.63
CA PRO A 532 -11.76 20.55 20.60
C PRO A 532 -12.74 19.65 21.37
N GLY A 533 -13.11 20.10 22.57
CA GLY A 533 -14.13 19.47 23.41
C GLY A 533 -15.53 19.51 22.79
N LEU A 534 -16.47 18.74 23.34
CA LEU A 534 -17.83 18.65 22.78
C LEU A 534 -18.65 19.95 22.87
N ASP A 535 -18.31 20.82 23.82
CA ASP A 535 -18.95 22.12 24.00
C ASP A 535 -18.28 23.23 23.18
N ASP A 536 -17.14 22.94 22.55
CA ASP A 536 -16.38 23.89 21.75
C ASP A 536 -16.87 23.90 20.29
N GLU A 537 -16.43 24.90 19.52
CA GLU A 537 -16.62 24.89 18.06
C GLU A 537 -15.88 23.72 17.42
N PRO A 538 -16.52 22.99 16.49
CA PRO A 538 -15.84 21.88 15.79
C PRO A 538 -14.70 22.39 14.93
N VAL A 539 -13.66 21.57 14.76
CA VAL A 539 -12.50 21.86 13.94
C VAL A 539 -12.61 21.17 12.59
N HIS A 540 -12.18 21.84 11.53
CA HIS A 540 -12.09 21.27 10.19
C HIS A 540 -10.88 20.34 10.07
N VAL A 541 -11.12 19.15 9.56
CA VAL A 541 -10.12 18.13 9.25
C VAL A 541 -10.33 17.61 7.83
N ARG A 542 -9.29 17.68 7.02
CA ARG A 542 -9.29 17.12 5.68
C ARG A 542 -8.52 15.80 5.67
N VAL A 543 -9.18 14.73 5.25
CA VAL A 543 -8.63 13.37 5.15
C VAL A 543 -8.52 12.99 3.68
N GLY A 544 -7.37 12.52 3.26
CA GLY A 544 -7.12 12.16 1.87
C GLY A 544 -5.71 12.57 1.39
N PRO A 545 -5.45 12.42 0.09
CA PRO A 545 -6.36 11.82 -0.89
C PRO A 545 -6.43 10.30 -0.77
N PHE A 546 -7.63 9.74 -0.89
CA PHE A 546 -7.82 8.34 -1.25
C PHE A 546 -7.69 8.24 -2.76
N HIS A 547 -6.73 7.52 -3.27
CA HIS A 547 -6.62 7.31 -4.71
C HIS A 547 -7.30 6.00 -5.08
N ILE A 548 -8.30 6.09 -5.96
CA ILE A 548 -9.09 4.95 -6.43
C ILE A 548 -9.30 5.00 -7.93
N SER A 549 -9.69 3.88 -8.52
CA SER A 549 -10.36 3.78 -9.81
C SER A 549 -11.38 2.65 -9.72
N ASN A 550 -12.65 3.01 -9.54
CA ASN A 550 -13.75 2.07 -9.34
C ASN A 550 -15.00 2.50 -10.13
N LEU A 551 -15.57 1.54 -10.85
CA LEU A 551 -16.88 1.68 -11.49
C LEU A 551 -17.96 1.13 -10.55
N PHE A 552 -18.64 2.01 -9.85
CA PHE A 552 -19.82 1.67 -9.06
C PHE A 552 -20.98 1.28 -9.98
N GLY A 553 -21.61 0.16 -9.70
CA GLY A 553 -22.74 -0.33 -10.49
C GLY A 553 -24.07 0.40 -10.20
N VAL A 554 -25.06 0.17 -11.05
CA VAL A 554 -26.44 0.64 -10.81
C VAL A 554 -26.98 0.03 -9.51
N GLY A 555 -27.60 0.86 -8.67
CA GLY A 555 -28.11 0.46 -7.36
C GLY A 555 -27.08 0.38 -6.25
N HIS A 556 -25.78 0.50 -6.57
CA HIS A 556 -24.73 0.62 -5.55
C HIS A 556 -24.85 1.95 -4.80
N ARG A 557 -24.16 2.04 -3.67
CA ARG A 557 -24.05 3.29 -2.89
C ARG A 557 -22.59 3.63 -2.66
N ILE A 558 -22.26 4.89 -2.78
CA ILE A 558 -21.01 5.45 -2.27
C ILE A 558 -21.17 5.51 -0.75
N ARG A 559 -20.25 4.89 -0.01
CA ARG A 559 -20.30 4.87 1.45
C ARG A 559 -18.97 5.31 2.05
N VAL A 560 -19.04 6.07 3.13
CA VAL A 560 -17.89 6.45 3.95
C VAL A 560 -18.12 5.99 5.38
N ASP A 561 -17.22 5.17 5.89
CA ASP A 561 -17.22 4.75 7.29
C ASP A 561 -16.22 5.58 8.08
N VAL A 562 -16.65 6.10 9.22
CA VAL A 562 -15.84 6.87 10.16
C VAL A 562 -15.81 6.15 11.51
N ALA A 563 -14.62 5.92 12.04
CA ALA A 563 -14.39 5.25 13.32
C ALA A 563 -13.15 5.81 14.04
N ASN A 564 -12.91 5.39 15.29
CA ASN A 564 -11.76 5.82 16.09
C ASN A 564 -10.71 4.70 16.30
N SER A 565 -10.79 3.61 15.56
CA SER A 565 -9.84 2.51 15.66
C SER A 565 -9.87 1.64 14.40
N ASN A 566 -8.77 0.92 14.17
CA ASN A 566 -8.63 -0.08 13.11
C ASN A 566 -7.53 -1.07 13.56
N ALA A 567 -7.92 -2.00 14.43
CA ALA A 567 -6.98 -2.89 15.12
C ALA A 567 -7.04 -4.32 14.57
N PRO A 568 -5.90 -4.99 14.44
CA PRO A 568 -4.57 -4.67 14.97
C PRO A 568 -3.65 -3.94 13.99
N ARG A 569 -4.14 -3.47 12.83
CA ARG A 569 -3.27 -2.78 11.85
C ARG A 569 -2.48 -1.67 12.52
N TYR A 570 -3.18 -0.79 13.26
CA TYR A 570 -2.55 0.30 13.99
C TYR A 570 -2.46 -0.02 15.49
N ASP A 571 -1.49 0.59 16.15
CA ASP A 571 -1.42 0.63 17.61
C ASP A 571 -2.58 1.45 18.19
N GLN A 572 -2.89 1.21 19.46
CA GLN A 572 -3.82 2.07 20.17
C GLN A 572 -3.13 3.39 20.52
N ASN A 573 -3.85 4.50 20.38
CA ASN A 573 -3.35 5.80 20.81
C ASN A 573 -3.17 5.80 22.34
N PRO A 574 -1.94 5.95 22.86
CA PRO A 574 -1.68 5.87 24.30
C PRO A 574 -2.23 7.07 25.09
N GLU A 575 -2.55 8.19 24.42
CA GLU A 575 -3.09 9.39 25.02
C GLU A 575 -4.62 9.43 25.02
N ALA A 576 -5.29 8.55 24.26
CA ALA A 576 -6.74 8.52 24.17
C ALA A 576 -7.39 7.93 25.41
N LEU A 577 -8.57 8.43 25.76
CA LEU A 577 -9.43 7.83 26.78
C LEU A 577 -9.89 6.44 26.34
N THR A 578 -10.08 5.53 27.29
CA THR A 578 -10.49 4.13 26.98
C THR A 578 -11.85 4.05 26.30
N GLY A 579 -12.79 4.92 26.68
CA GLY A 579 -14.11 5.10 26.06
C GLY A 579 -14.46 6.56 26.08
N PHE A 580 -14.94 7.07 24.93
CA PHE A 580 -15.27 8.49 24.79
C PHE A 580 -16.29 8.69 23.67
N ARG A 581 -16.96 9.82 23.68
CA ARG A 581 -17.80 10.29 22.59
C ARG A 581 -16.96 11.13 21.64
N PHE A 582 -17.06 10.81 20.37
CA PHE A 582 -16.50 11.52 19.24
C PHE A 582 -17.65 11.96 18.35
N GLU A 583 -17.58 13.13 17.77
CA GLU A 583 -18.66 13.68 16.96
C GLU A 583 -18.21 14.11 15.58
N VAL A 584 -18.95 13.63 14.56
CA VAL A 584 -18.91 14.16 13.21
C VAL A 584 -20.05 15.17 13.08
N CYS A 585 -19.71 16.44 12.96
CA CYS A 585 -20.68 17.52 12.76
C CYS A 585 -20.96 17.64 11.25
N ALA A 586 -22.23 17.62 10.85
CA ALA A 586 -22.61 17.78 9.45
C ALA A 586 -22.19 19.14 8.88
N ALA A 587 -22.04 20.14 9.73
CA ALA A 587 -21.52 21.46 9.37
C ALA A 587 -20.74 22.11 10.53
N GLY A 588 -19.89 23.05 10.20
CA GLY A 588 -19.13 23.90 11.12
C GLY A 588 -19.00 25.33 10.57
N PRO A 589 -18.15 26.15 11.22
CA PRO A 589 -18.03 27.58 10.87
C PRO A 589 -17.67 27.87 9.40
N GLY A 590 -16.99 26.95 8.74
CA GLY A 590 -16.52 27.09 7.34
C GLY A 590 -17.38 26.38 6.30
N GLY A 591 -18.52 25.77 6.67
CA GLY A 591 -19.41 25.07 5.76
C GLY A 591 -19.76 23.65 6.17
N ALA A 592 -20.23 22.84 5.23
CA ALA A 592 -20.62 21.46 5.46
C ALA A 592 -19.41 20.50 5.48
N SER A 593 -19.50 19.43 6.28
CA SER A 593 -18.68 18.23 6.07
C SER A 593 -19.06 17.60 4.74
N HIS A 594 -18.07 17.23 3.93
CA HIS A 594 -18.34 16.72 2.59
C HIS A 594 -17.28 15.75 2.07
N LEU A 595 -17.71 14.88 1.17
CA LEU A 595 -16.82 14.10 0.30
C LEU A 595 -16.67 14.86 -1.01
N THR A 596 -15.45 14.96 -1.52
CA THR A 596 -15.15 15.44 -2.87
C THR A 596 -14.43 14.32 -3.62
N ALA A 597 -15.00 13.91 -4.74
CA ALA A 597 -14.45 12.88 -5.59
C ALA A 597 -14.27 13.36 -7.03
N THR A 598 -13.42 12.69 -7.77
CA THR A 598 -13.21 12.89 -9.21
C THR A 598 -13.92 11.79 -9.98
N SER A 599 -14.74 12.14 -10.96
CA SER A 599 -15.54 11.19 -11.75
C SER A 599 -15.29 11.36 -13.25
N LEU A 600 -15.21 10.23 -13.97
CA LEU A 600 -15.12 10.19 -15.43
C LEU A 600 -16.49 10.17 -16.12
N SER A 601 -17.58 9.90 -15.39
CA SER A 601 -18.93 9.73 -15.98
C SER A 601 -20.02 10.57 -15.31
N GLY A 602 -19.66 11.40 -14.30
CA GLY A 602 -20.63 12.02 -13.41
C GLY A 602 -21.26 11.03 -12.42
N VAL A 603 -22.11 11.53 -11.53
CA VAL A 603 -22.83 10.71 -10.53
C VAL A 603 -24.30 11.09 -10.54
N ARG A 604 -25.17 10.11 -10.75
CA ARG A 604 -26.63 10.27 -10.72
C ARG A 604 -27.24 9.30 -9.72
N PHE A 605 -28.12 9.81 -8.86
CA PHE A 605 -28.82 9.02 -7.86
C PHE A 605 -30.24 8.67 -8.33
N ALA A 606 -30.73 7.50 -7.89
CA ALA A 606 -32.13 7.12 -8.09
C ALA A 606 -33.02 8.06 -7.28
N GLU A 607 -34.16 8.42 -7.85
CA GLU A 607 -35.19 9.14 -7.10
C GLU A 607 -35.66 8.28 -5.93
N PRO A 608 -35.82 8.85 -4.72
CA PRO A 608 -36.38 8.10 -3.61
C PRO A 608 -37.81 7.63 -3.97
N PRO A 609 -38.20 6.42 -3.58
CA PRO A 609 -39.58 5.96 -3.82
C PRO A 609 -40.54 6.98 -3.18
N PRO A 610 -41.67 7.27 -3.83
CA PRO A 610 -42.64 8.21 -3.31
C PRO A 610 -43.02 7.79 -1.88
N ASN A 611 -42.98 8.75 -0.96
CA ASN A 611 -43.30 8.49 0.45
C ASN A 611 -44.74 7.96 0.56
N PRO A 612 -44.97 6.70 0.95
CA PRO A 612 -46.31 6.12 1.03
C PRO A 612 -47.19 6.83 2.07
N LEU A 613 -46.60 7.63 2.97
CA LEU A 613 -47.31 8.45 3.97
C LEU A 613 -47.70 9.83 3.41
N ALA A 614 -47.09 10.30 2.31
CA ALA A 614 -47.50 11.53 1.65
C ALA A 614 -48.82 11.38 0.83
N ALA A 615 -49.27 10.15 0.59
CA ALA A 615 -50.54 9.86 -0.07
C ALA A 615 -51.76 9.88 0.90
N GLY A 616 -51.56 10.29 2.17
CA GLY A 616 -52.56 10.23 3.23
C GLY A 616 -53.64 11.34 3.23
N ASP A 617 -53.63 12.31 2.31
CA ASP A 617 -54.61 13.38 2.28
C ASP A 617 -55.77 13.22 1.27
N GLN A 618 -55.92 12.08 0.65
CA GLN A 618 -57.06 11.81 -0.27
C GLN A 618 -58.29 11.15 0.37
N TYR A 619 -58.33 10.93 1.69
CA TYR A 619 -59.49 10.37 2.41
C TYR A 619 -60.20 11.35 3.33
N ALA A 620 -59.87 12.62 3.34
CA ALA A 620 -60.67 13.64 4.00
C ALA A 620 -61.55 14.34 2.94
N HIS A 621 -62.70 13.81 2.62
CA HIS A 621 -63.92 14.42 2.11
C HIS A 621 -64.67 13.46 1.17
N ARG A 622 -65.45 12.59 1.76
CA ARG A 622 -66.74 12.18 1.15
C ARG A 622 -67.82 12.42 2.20
N PRO A 623 -68.94 13.08 1.77
CA PRO A 623 -70.01 13.52 2.65
C PRO A 623 -70.85 12.38 3.25
#